data_b41b44078a9a57a7ff324ca41d34b8df
#
_entry.id   b41b44078a9a57a7ff324ca41d34b8df
#
_cell.length_a   1.000
_cell.length_b   1.000
_cell.length_c   1.000
_cell.angle_alpha   90.00
_cell.angle_beta   90.00
_cell.angle_gamma   90.00
#
_symmetry.space_group_name_H-M   'P 1'
#
loop_
_entity.id
_entity.type
_entity.pdbx_description
1 polymer ?
#
loop_
_entity_poly.entity_id
_entity_poly.type
_entity_poly.pdbx_seq_one_letter_code
_entity_poly.pdbx_strand_id
1 'polypeptide(L)'
;MAPTRLTMPLLTAAAILLLPAVALAHGVDAADRAVLEQASGPQILSFIWLGAKHMVTGYDHLLFLVGVIFFLHRLRDVAIYVSLFALGHSITLTGGVLTGTNVNPYAIDAIIGLSVVYKGLDNLGVFQRALGFQPDTRVAVLVFGLFHGLGLATKLQEFALSADGLVPNILSFNVGVELGQFAALAVILVGMRAWRATAGFARHAAAANEALAIAGLGLTAYQVNGYLTAPPVAAPAVAAAAAGEAAEAPIAVEDPAEFIFRTEAVSLTLAPNEGAEVKAVMRAGDQMLYAWKADADVHFEFHGEPKGAASDVYTSYEQGTAAAAEGEFVAPFDGTHGWYWKNRTSAPVTVRVDARGVYAKISKV
;
A
#
# COMPACT_ATOMS: atom_id res chain seq x y z
N MET A 1 -40.31 -25.82 -10.55
CA MET A 1 -40.20 -24.44 -11.04
C MET A 1 -38.71 -24.12 -11.13
N ALA A 2 -38.21 -23.93 -12.33
CA ALA A 2 -36.78 -23.65 -12.55
C ALA A 2 -36.43 -22.26 -11.99
N PRO A 3 -35.25 -22.07 -11.35
CA PRO A 3 -34.83 -20.76 -10.90
C PRO A 3 -34.54 -19.89 -12.13
N THR A 4 -35.12 -18.72 -12.13
CA THR A 4 -35.00 -17.71 -13.18
C THR A 4 -33.57 -17.29 -13.38
N ARG A 5 -33.06 -17.49 -14.60
CA ARG A 5 -31.69 -17.17 -15.08
C ARG A 5 -31.33 -15.67 -15.11
N LEU A 6 -32.05 -14.81 -14.40
CA LEU A 6 -31.88 -13.35 -14.41
C LEU A 6 -30.94 -12.80 -13.31
N THR A 7 -30.50 -13.63 -12.36
CA THR A 7 -29.66 -13.18 -11.23
C THR A 7 -28.17 -13.17 -11.53
N MET A 8 -27.71 -14.00 -12.48
CA MET A 8 -26.29 -14.09 -12.82
C MET A 8 -25.70 -12.81 -13.46
N PRO A 9 -26.36 -12.12 -14.43
CA PRO A 9 -25.78 -10.93 -15.04
C PRO A 9 -25.71 -9.70 -14.11
N LEU A 10 -26.60 -9.59 -13.14
CA LEU A 10 -26.58 -8.51 -12.15
C LEU A 10 -25.43 -8.67 -11.12
N LEU A 11 -25.15 -9.91 -10.71
CA LEU A 11 -24.04 -10.22 -9.79
C LEU A 11 -22.67 -10.08 -10.48
N THR A 12 -22.56 -10.47 -11.75
CA THR A 12 -21.36 -10.25 -12.57
C THR A 12 -21.14 -8.76 -12.84
N ALA A 13 -22.20 -8.01 -13.13
CA ALA A 13 -22.09 -6.56 -13.33
C ALA A 13 -21.68 -5.82 -12.04
N ALA A 14 -22.18 -6.22 -10.88
CA ALA A 14 -21.79 -5.67 -9.58
C ALA A 14 -20.31 -6.02 -9.24
N ALA A 15 -19.87 -7.24 -9.54
CA ALA A 15 -18.47 -7.65 -9.37
C ALA A 15 -17.52 -6.89 -10.31
N ILE A 16 -17.91 -6.67 -11.57
CA ILE A 16 -17.14 -5.92 -12.56
C ILE A 16 -17.08 -4.43 -12.22
N LEU A 17 -18.12 -3.85 -11.64
CA LEU A 17 -18.15 -2.45 -11.19
C LEU A 17 -17.32 -2.20 -9.92
N LEU A 18 -17.07 -3.24 -9.11
CA LEU A 18 -16.24 -3.15 -7.91
C LEU A 18 -14.72 -3.29 -8.23
N LEU A 19 -14.35 -3.96 -9.31
CA LEU A 19 -12.95 -4.20 -9.68
C LEU A 19 -12.11 -2.92 -9.88
N PRO A 20 -12.55 -1.87 -10.59
CA PRO A 20 -11.74 -0.64 -10.74
C PRO A 20 -11.67 0.18 -9.45
N ALA A 21 -12.66 0.11 -8.56
CA ALA A 21 -12.63 0.79 -7.28
C ALA A 21 -11.64 0.14 -6.29
N VAL A 22 -11.43 -1.17 -6.41
CA VAL A 22 -10.49 -1.96 -5.59
C VAL A 22 -9.02 -1.60 -5.90
N ALA A 23 -8.70 -1.29 -7.15
CA ALA A 23 -7.34 -0.91 -7.56
C ALA A 23 -6.89 0.43 -6.97
N LEU A 24 -7.83 1.31 -6.61
CA LEU A 24 -7.55 2.65 -6.05
C LEU A 24 -7.55 2.69 -4.51
N ALA A 25 -7.94 1.62 -3.82
CA ALA A 25 -8.21 1.62 -2.38
C ALA A 25 -7.00 1.28 -1.48
N HIS A 26 -5.86 0.86 -2.05
CA HIS A 26 -4.72 0.35 -1.27
C HIS A 26 -3.58 1.36 -1.07
N GLY A 27 -3.74 2.61 -1.50
CA GLY A 27 -2.76 3.68 -1.28
C GLY A 27 -3.18 4.61 -0.15
N VAL A 28 -2.24 5.02 0.70
CA VAL A 28 -2.39 6.22 1.53
C VAL A 28 -2.45 7.40 0.54
N ASP A 29 -3.52 8.21 0.59
CA ASP A 29 -3.64 9.31 -0.34
C ASP A 29 -2.55 10.38 -0.09
N ALA A 30 -2.29 11.24 -1.08
CA ALA A 30 -1.20 12.22 -1.01
C ALA A 30 -1.35 13.20 0.18
N ALA A 31 -2.58 13.48 0.62
CA ALA A 31 -2.82 14.33 1.77
C ALA A 31 -2.51 13.62 3.09
N ASP A 32 -2.87 12.34 3.21
CA ASP A 32 -2.57 11.52 4.38
C ASP A 32 -1.06 11.26 4.50
N ARG A 33 -0.38 11.02 3.36
CA ARG A 33 1.07 10.90 3.27
C ARG A 33 1.76 12.16 3.79
N ALA A 34 1.33 13.34 3.36
CA ALA A 34 1.89 14.61 3.84
C ALA A 34 1.74 14.79 5.36
N VAL A 35 0.63 14.32 5.95
CA VAL A 35 0.44 14.33 7.41
C VAL A 35 1.41 13.39 8.11
N LEU A 36 1.63 12.19 7.57
CA LEU A 36 2.54 11.20 8.14
C LEU A 36 4.01 11.65 8.09
N GLU A 37 4.44 12.19 6.95
CA GLU A 37 5.82 12.61 6.72
C GLU A 37 6.19 13.93 7.44
N GLN A 38 5.20 14.83 7.67
CA GLN A 38 5.39 16.08 8.40
C GLN A 38 5.18 15.92 9.91
N ALA A 39 4.77 14.75 10.38
CA ALA A 39 4.50 14.49 11.78
C ALA A 39 5.79 14.53 12.62
N SER A 40 6.05 15.63 13.30
CA SER A 40 7.04 15.73 14.36
C SER A 40 6.33 15.78 15.71
N GLY A 41 6.72 14.90 16.64
CA GLY A 41 6.09 14.76 17.95
C GLY A 41 4.71 14.10 17.93
N PRO A 42 4.00 14.08 19.08
CA PRO A 42 2.68 13.45 19.20
C PRO A 42 1.59 14.24 18.46
N GLN A 43 0.98 13.64 17.45
CA GLN A 43 -0.13 14.20 16.66
C GLN A 43 -1.42 13.38 16.82
N ILE A 44 -1.91 13.32 18.03
CA ILE A 44 -3.00 12.44 18.48
C ILE A 44 -4.23 12.51 17.55
N LEU A 45 -4.77 13.70 17.32
CA LEU A 45 -6.01 13.87 16.56
C LEU A 45 -5.85 13.51 15.07
N SER A 46 -4.72 13.86 14.48
CA SER A 46 -4.41 13.51 13.07
C SER A 46 -4.33 12.00 12.90
N PHE A 47 -3.67 11.28 13.83
CA PHE A 47 -3.55 9.83 13.76
C PHE A 47 -4.86 9.11 14.08
N ILE A 48 -5.71 9.63 15.00
CA ILE A 48 -7.07 9.11 15.18
C ILE A 48 -7.87 9.24 13.87
N TRP A 49 -7.80 10.41 13.22
CA TRP A 49 -8.48 10.62 11.94
C TRP A 49 -8.00 9.66 10.85
N LEU A 50 -6.68 9.52 10.70
CA LEU A 50 -6.07 8.61 9.73
C LEU A 50 -6.49 7.15 9.95
N GLY A 51 -6.49 6.69 11.21
CA GLY A 51 -6.93 5.36 11.57
C GLY A 51 -8.42 5.13 11.26
N ALA A 52 -9.28 6.09 11.60
CA ALA A 52 -10.71 6.03 11.30
C ALA A 52 -10.96 6.04 9.79
N LYS A 53 -10.29 6.91 9.05
CA LYS A 53 -10.36 6.99 7.59
C LYS A 53 -9.92 5.67 6.95
N HIS A 54 -8.77 5.13 7.34
CA HIS A 54 -8.26 3.84 6.85
C HIS A 54 -9.30 2.73 6.99
N MET A 55 -9.92 2.62 8.16
CA MET A 55 -10.91 1.59 8.42
C MET A 55 -12.19 1.72 7.58
N VAL A 56 -12.64 2.96 7.32
CA VAL A 56 -13.87 3.23 6.56
C VAL A 56 -13.65 3.16 5.05
N THR A 57 -12.42 3.44 4.57
CA THR A 57 -12.10 3.41 3.14
C THR A 57 -11.52 2.06 2.68
N GLY A 58 -11.05 1.21 3.59
CA GLY A 58 -10.55 -0.13 3.28
C GLY A 58 -11.69 -1.10 2.91
N TYR A 59 -11.87 -1.38 1.61
CA TYR A 59 -12.94 -2.29 1.13
C TYR A 59 -12.78 -3.71 1.65
N ASP A 60 -11.59 -4.19 1.82
CA ASP A 60 -11.26 -5.48 2.42
C ASP A 60 -11.79 -5.59 3.85
N HIS A 61 -11.57 -4.55 4.67
CA HIS A 61 -12.10 -4.45 6.01
C HIS A 61 -13.63 -4.44 6.01
N LEU A 62 -14.25 -3.62 5.14
CA LEU A 62 -15.71 -3.52 5.05
C LEU A 62 -16.33 -4.82 4.58
N LEU A 63 -15.78 -5.49 3.56
CA LEU A 63 -16.25 -6.79 3.07
C LEU A 63 -16.13 -7.87 4.15
N PHE A 64 -15.00 -7.91 4.86
CA PHE A 64 -14.80 -8.83 5.96
C PHE A 64 -15.82 -8.59 7.10
N LEU A 65 -16.01 -7.32 7.50
CA LEU A 65 -17.00 -6.96 8.51
C LEU A 65 -18.42 -7.36 8.09
N VAL A 66 -18.85 -7.08 6.86
CA VAL A 66 -20.12 -7.53 6.32
C VAL A 66 -20.25 -9.04 6.45
N GLY A 67 -19.22 -9.79 6.07
CA GLY A 67 -19.21 -11.25 6.20
C GLY A 67 -19.35 -11.71 7.65
N VAL A 68 -18.61 -11.11 8.58
CA VAL A 68 -18.64 -11.47 10.01
C VAL A 68 -20.02 -11.26 10.62
N ILE A 69 -20.63 -10.10 10.34
CA ILE A 69 -21.93 -9.77 10.95
C ILE A 69 -23.13 -10.33 10.19
N PHE A 70 -22.92 -10.99 9.04
CA PHE A 70 -23.98 -11.39 8.11
C PHE A 70 -25.14 -12.14 8.79
N PHE A 71 -24.83 -13.04 9.73
CA PHE A 71 -25.80 -13.82 10.51
C PHE A 71 -25.79 -13.49 12.00
N LEU A 72 -25.01 -12.48 12.44
CA LEU A 72 -25.02 -12.06 13.84
C LEU A 72 -26.21 -11.15 14.13
N HIS A 73 -27.01 -11.53 15.11
CA HIS A 73 -28.21 -10.78 15.52
C HIS A 73 -28.05 -10.04 16.85
N ARG A 74 -27.13 -10.51 17.71
CA ARG A 74 -26.95 -9.95 19.05
C ARG A 74 -25.79 -8.96 19.03
N LEU A 75 -26.04 -7.74 19.49
CA LEU A 75 -25.00 -6.70 19.58
C LEU A 75 -23.79 -7.13 20.41
N ARG A 76 -24.01 -7.96 21.45
CA ARG A 76 -22.92 -8.52 22.27
C ARG A 76 -21.97 -9.38 21.42
N ASP A 77 -22.51 -10.24 20.57
CA ASP A 77 -21.69 -11.12 19.74
C ASP A 77 -20.92 -10.28 18.70
N VAL A 78 -21.58 -9.30 18.11
CA VAL A 78 -20.92 -8.33 17.22
C VAL A 78 -19.76 -7.63 17.93
N ALA A 79 -19.98 -7.11 19.15
CA ALA A 79 -18.93 -6.45 19.93
C ALA A 79 -17.74 -7.38 20.19
N ILE A 80 -17.97 -8.66 20.53
CA ILE A 80 -16.89 -9.63 20.76
C ILE A 80 -16.04 -9.82 19.50
N TYR A 81 -16.66 -10.03 18.34
CA TYR A 81 -15.91 -10.22 17.08
C TYR A 81 -15.12 -8.99 16.68
N VAL A 82 -15.71 -7.81 16.83
CA VAL A 82 -15.04 -6.53 16.55
C VAL A 82 -13.84 -6.33 17.46
N SER A 83 -14.02 -6.54 18.79
CA SER A 83 -12.92 -6.42 19.74
C SER A 83 -11.79 -7.43 19.48
N LEU A 84 -12.11 -8.67 19.10
CA LEU A 84 -11.12 -9.67 18.74
C LEU A 84 -10.33 -9.27 17.50
N PHE A 85 -10.99 -8.74 16.48
CA PHE A 85 -10.32 -8.22 15.29
C PHE A 85 -9.41 -7.03 15.64
N ALA A 86 -9.96 -6.03 16.36
CA ALA A 86 -9.21 -4.84 16.78
C ALA A 86 -8.00 -5.20 17.65
N LEU A 87 -8.15 -6.18 18.55
CA LEU A 87 -7.06 -6.68 19.38
C LEU A 87 -5.94 -7.29 18.51
N GLY A 88 -6.28 -8.20 17.60
CA GLY A 88 -5.30 -8.80 16.69
C GLY A 88 -4.59 -7.75 15.84
N HIS A 89 -5.36 -6.83 15.26
CA HIS A 89 -4.86 -5.73 14.45
C HIS A 89 -3.90 -4.83 15.24
N SER A 90 -4.28 -4.41 16.44
CA SER A 90 -3.45 -3.51 17.27
C SER A 90 -2.16 -4.16 17.75
N ILE A 91 -2.17 -5.45 18.05
CA ILE A 91 -0.97 -6.20 18.46
C ILE A 91 0.07 -6.19 17.34
N THR A 92 -0.32 -6.58 16.13
CA THR A 92 0.63 -6.70 15.02
C THR A 92 0.97 -5.38 14.35
N LEU A 93 0.06 -4.41 14.34
CA LEU A 93 0.37 -3.05 13.92
C LEU A 93 1.43 -2.43 14.84
N THR A 94 1.17 -2.40 16.15
CA THR A 94 2.10 -1.79 17.11
C THR A 94 3.41 -2.57 17.17
N GLY A 95 3.33 -3.91 17.31
CA GLY A 95 4.51 -4.77 17.34
C GLY A 95 5.33 -4.68 16.05
N GLY A 96 4.70 -4.74 14.89
CA GLY A 96 5.36 -4.69 13.59
C GLY A 96 6.11 -3.37 13.36
N VAL A 97 5.48 -2.23 13.68
CA VAL A 97 6.15 -0.93 13.54
C VAL A 97 7.30 -0.79 14.54
N LEU A 98 7.12 -1.20 15.80
CA LEU A 98 8.18 -1.08 16.84
C LEU A 98 9.37 -2.01 16.61
N THR A 99 9.15 -3.17 15.99
CA THR A 99 10.22 -4.14 15.72
C THR A 99 10.83 -3.98 14.32
N GLY A 100 10.30 -3.08 13.49
CA GLY A 100 10.74 -2.95 12.10
C GLY A 100 10.39 -4.18 11.25
N THR A 101 9.38 -4.98 11.65
CA THR A 101 8.97 -6.17 10.91
C THR A 101 8.39 -5.77 9.56
N ASN A 102 9.08 -6.10 8.49
CA ASN A 102 8.64 -5.86 7.12
C ASN A 102 8.36 -7.20 6.43
N VAL A 103 7.20 -7.32 5.81
CA VAL A 103 6.76 -8.50 5.07
C VAL A 103 6.26 -8.07 3.70
N ASN A 104 6.26 -8.97 2.73
CA ASN A 104 5.77 -8.63 1.41
C ASN A 104 4.29 -8.21 1.48
N PRO A 105 3.94 -6.94 1.13
CA PRO A 105 2.59 -6.42 1.26
C PRO A 105 1.58 -7.21 0.42
N TYR A 106 1.96 -7.64 -0.78
CA TYR A 106 1.09 -8.45 -1.64
C TYR A 106 0.73 -9.80 -1.02
N ALA A 107 1.68 -10.45 -0.33
CA ALA A 107 1.42 -11.72 0.34
C ALA A 107 0.41 -11.55 1.48
N ILE A 108 0.55 -10.49 2.27
CA ILE A 108 -0.38 -10.18 3.35
C ILE A 108 -1.75 -9.79 2.81
N ASP A 109 -1.80 -8.92 1.83
CA ASP A 109 -3.06 -8.49 1.22
C ASP A 109 -3.79 -9.66 0.52
N ALA A 110 -3.06 -10.66 -0.01
CA ALA A 110 -3.66 -11.91 -0.49
C ALA A 110 -4.32 -12.71 0.64
N ILE A 111 -3.69 -12.81 1.82
CA ILE A 111 -4.27 -13.47 3.00
C ILE A 111 -5.51 -12.68 3.48
N ILE A 112 -5.46 -11.36 3.43
CA ILE A 112 -6.62 -10.50 3.72
C ILE A 112 -7.78 -10.80 2.76
N GLY A 113 -7.53 -10.91 1.46
CA GLY A 113 -8.52 -11.36 0.48
C GLY A 113 -9.09 -12.75 0.81
N LEU A 114 -8.23 -13.71 1.21
CA LEU A 114 -8.65 -15.05 1.64
C LEU A 114 -9.52 -15.02 2.91
N SER A 115 -9.36 -14.04 3.81
CA SER A 115 -10.23 -13.89 4.98
C SER A 115 -11.68 -13.61 4.60
N VAL A 116 -11.89 -12.85 3.52
CA VAL A 116 -13.22 -12.58 2.95
C VAL A 116 -13.80 -13.85 2.31
N VAL A 117 -12.99 -14.61 1.56
CA VAL A 117 -13.37 -15.93 1.00
C VAL A 117 -13.78 -16.88 2.12
N TYR A 118 -12.92 -17.02 3.14
CA TYR A 118 -13.18 -17.84 4.31
C TYR A 118 -14.54 -17.51 4.92
N LYS A 119 -14.82 -16.23 5.13
CA LYS A 119 -16.05 -15.82 5.79
C LYS A 119 -17.30 -16.04 4.92
N GLY A 120 -17.21 -15.86 3.61
CA GLY A 120 -18.27 -16.22 2.67
C GLY A 120 -18.59 -17.72 2.71
N LEU A 121 -17.55 -18.58 2.68
CA LEU A 121 -17.69 -20.04 2.75
C LEU A 121 -18.20 -20.51 4.12
N ASP A 122 -17.75 -19.89 5.21
CA ASP A 122 -18.20 -20.13 6.57
C ASP A 122 -19.71 -19.88 6.70
N ASN A 123 -20.16 -18.73 6.21
CA ASN A 123 -21.58 -18.34 6.19
C ASN A 123 -22.45 -19.27 5.34
N LEU A 124 -21.88 -19.86 4.29
CA LEU A 124 -22.55 -20.86 3.45
C LEU A 124 -22.56 -22.26 4.09
N GLY A 125 -21.87 -22.47 5.21
CA GLY A 125 -21.75 -23.78 5.88
C GLY A 125 -20.93 -24.80 5.08
N VAL A 126 -20.00 -24.34 4.25
CA VAL A 126 -19.16 -25.20 3.41
C VAL A 126 -18.25 -26.06 4.29
N PHE A 127 -17.66 -25.48 5.35
CA PHE A 127 -16.74 -26.21 6.25
C PHE A 127 -17.45 -27.36 6.97
N GLN A 128 -18.68 -27.13 7.50
CA GLN A 128 -19.46 -28.20 8.13
C GLN A 128 -19.76 -29.33 7.15
N ARG A 129 -20.07 -29.01 5.89
CA ARG A 129 -20.37 -30.03 4.87
C ARG A 129 -19.14 -30.78 4.36
N ALA A 130 -18.02 -30.08 4.21
CA ALA A 130 -16.81 -30.65 3.63
C ALA A 130 -15.90 -31.34 4.66
N LEU A 131 -15.80 -30.76 5.88
CA LEU A 131 -14.85 -31.20 6.91
C LEU A 131 -15.54 -31.90 8.09
N GLY A 132 -16.87 -31.82 8.18
CA GLY A 132 -17.65 -32.36 9.30
C GLY A 132 -17.62 -31.51 10.58
N PHE A 133 -16.92 -30.38 10.58
CA PHE A 133 -16.89 -29.44 11.70
C PHE A 133 -16.91 -28.00 11.23
N GLN A 134 -17.32 -27.08 12.11
CA GLN A 134 -17.31 -25.63 11.88
C GLN A 134 -16.12 -25.04 12.61
N PRO A 135 -15.17 -24.38 11.94
CA PRO A 135 -14.08 -23.66 12.59
C PRO A 135 -14.61 -22.58 13.55
N ASP A 136 -13.91 -22.35 14.67
CA ASP A 136 -14.31 -21.29 15.59
C ASP A 136 -14.06 -19.91 14.94
N THR A 137 -15.14 -19.24 14.61
CA THR A 137 -15.11 -17.92 13.96
C THR A 137 -14.38 -16.86 14.81
N ARG A 138 -14.39 -16.99 16.15
CA ARG A 138 -13.68 -16.04 17.03
C ARG A 138 -12.17 -16.13 16.86
N VAL A 139 -11.65 -17.37 16.80
CA VAL A 139 -10.23 -17.63 16.54
C VAL A 139 -9.85 -17.12 15.15
N ALA A 140 -10.67 -17.42 14.15
CA ALA A 140 -10.45 -16.96 12.78
C ALA A 140 -10.40 -15.43 12.70
N VAL A 141 -11.33 -14.73 13.33
CA VAL A 141 -11.40 -13.25 13.33
C VAL A 141 -10.18 -12.63 14.03
N LEU A 142 -9.71 -13.20 15.15
CA LEU A 142 -8.49 -12.76 15.82
C LEU A 142 -7.27 -12.95 14.89
N VAL A 143 -7.13 -14.13 14.29
CA VAL A 143 -6.01 -14.45 13.38
C VAL A 143 -6.01 -13.52 12.16
N PHE A 144 -7.16 -13.28 11.56
CA PHE A 144 -7.24 -12.34 10.44
C PHE A 144 -6.96 -10.89 10.87
N GLY A 145 -7.35 -10.50 12.09
CA GLY A 145 -6.95 -9.23 12.68
C GLY A 145 -5.42 -9.08 12.76
N LEU A 146 -4.71 -10.13 13.17
CA LEU A 146 -3.23 -10.14 13.20
C LEU A 146 -2.64 -9.88 11.80
N PHE A 147 -3.14 -10.53 10.75
CA PHE A 147 -2.66 -10.30 9.39
C PHE A 147 -2.97 -8.88 8.90
N HIS A 148 -4.18 -8.35 9.17
CA HIS A 148 -4.53 -6.98 8.78
C HIS A 148 -3.62 -5.94 9.43
N GLY A 149 -3.34 -6.07 10.74
CA GLY A 149 -2.43 -5.17 11.44
C GLY A 149 -0.98 -5.27 10.94
N LEU A 150 -0.52 -6.48 10.59
CA LEU A 150 0.82 -6.69 10.03
C LEU A 150 0.96 -6.07 8.63
N GLY A 151 -0.07 -6.17 7.78
CA GLY A 151 -0.10 -5.52 6.48
C GLY A 151 0.02 -4.01 6.58
N LEU A 152 -0.75 -3.42 7.50
CA LEU A 152 -0.68 -1.98 7.73
C LEU A 152 0.65 -1.56 8.36
N ALA A 153 1.22 -2.35 9.29
CA ALA A 153 2.53 -2.08 9.87
C ALA A 153 3.61 -1.99 8.79
N THR A 154 3.58 -2.89 7.80
CA THR A 154 4.49 -2.86 6.66
C THR A 154 4.32 -1.59 5.83
N LYS A 155 3.09 -1.22 5.49
CA LYS A 155 2.79 -0.01 4.71
C LYS A 155 3.16 1.28 5.45
N LEU A 156 2.95 1.34 6.78
CA LEU A 156 3.35 2.51 7.56
C LEU A 156 4.87 2.68 7.64
N GLN A 157 5.64 1.60 7.54
CA GLN A 157 7.10 1.65 7.52
C GLN A 157 7.68 2.13 6.17
N GLU A 158 6.89 2.17 5.11
CA GLU A 158 7.26 2.81 3.84
C GLU A 158 7.32 4.34 3.97
N PHE A 159 6.74 4.91 5.04
CA PHE A 159 6.82 6.33 5.35
C PHE A 159 7.91 6.58 6.38
N ALA A 160 8.64 7.68 6.22
CA ALA A 160 9.66 8.12 7.19
C ALA A 160 8.99 8.64 8.47
N LEU A 161 8.44 7.72 9.27
CA LEU A 161 7.82 8.08 10.54
C LEU A 161 8.88 8.61 11.51
N SER A 162 8.66 9.81 12.06
CA SER A 162 9.53 10.35 13.11
C SER A 162 9.54 9.45 14.33
N ALA A 163 10.72 9.15 14.87
CA ALA A 163 10.87 8.43 16.13
C ALA A 163 10.25 9.22 17.30
N ASP A 164 10.26 10.56 17.19
CA ASP A 164 9.61 11.43 18.17
C ASP A 164 8.08 11.36 18.00
N GLY A 165 7.42 10.93 19.04
CA GLY A 165 5.97 10.76 19.05
C GLY A 165 5.46 9.46 18.39
N LEU A 166 6.33 8.54 17.95
CA LEU A 166 5.93 7.31 17.25
C LEU A 166 4.91 6.48 18.03
N VAL A 167 5.21 6.15 19.29
CA VAL A 167 4.32 5.32 20.13
C VAL A 167 2.95 5.96 20.35
N PRO A 168 2.83 7.22 20.83
CA PRO A 168 1.53 7.84 20.99
C PRO A 168 0.77 7.99 19.65
N ASN A 169 1.45 8.21 18.54
CA ASN A 169 0.83 8.31 17.22
C ASN A 169 0.25 6.97 16.78
N ILE A 170 0.99 5.85 16.92
CA ILE A 170 0.49 4.51 16.60
C ILE A 170 -0.69 4.11 17.48
N LEU A 171 -0.61 4.39 18.80
CA LEU A 171 -1.72 4.12 19.70
C LEU A 171 -2.96 4.95 19.33
N SER A 172 -2.77 6.20 18.96
CA SER A 172 -3.84 7.08 18.48
C SER A 172 -4.46 6.58 17.16
N PHE A 173 -3.63 6.08 16.26
CA PHE A 173 -4.09 5.44 15.02
C PHE A 173 -4.97 4.23 15.33
N ASN A 174 -4.55 3.35 16.24
CA ASN A 174 -5.35 2.19 16.66
C ASN A 174 -6.70 2.60 17.26
N VAL A 175 -6.73 3.65 18.09
CA VAL A 175 -8.00 4.23 18.59
C VAL A 175 -8.87 4.71 17.41
N GLY A 176 -8.27 5.35 16.42
CA GLY A 176 -8.95 5.76 15.19
C GLY A 176 -9.55 4.58 14.42
N VAL A 177 -8.80 3.50 14.22
CA VAL A 177 -9.26 2.27 13.59
C VAL A 177 -10.49 1.72 14.31
N GLU A 178 -10.46 1.67 15.64
CA GLU A 178 -11.58 1.20 16.46
C GLU A 178 -12.83 2.07 16.30
N LEU A 179 -12.68 3.39 16.34
CA LEU A 179 -13.76 4.35 16.11
C LEU A 179 -14.34 4.23 14.69
N GLY A 180 -13.48 4.14 13.67
CA GLY A 180 -13.90 3.92 12.28
C GLY A 180 -14.63 2.61 12.10
N GLN A 181 -14.17 1.54 12.76
CA GLN A 181 -14.82 0.24 12.76
C GLN A 181 -16.21 0.28 13.39
N PHE A 182 -16.37 0.94 14.53
CA PHE A 182 -17.68 1.14 15.15
C PHE A 182 -18.62 1.95 14.26
N ALA A 183 -18.14 3.01 13.63
CA ALA A 183 -18.93 3.82 12.71
C ALA A 183 -19.38 3.03 11.48
N ALA A 184 -18.47 2.33 10.81
CA ALA A 184 -18.78 1.47 9.67
C ALA A 184 -19.79 0.39 10.07
N LEU A 185 -19.56 -0.25 11.22
CA LEU A 185 -20.43 -1.29 11.72
C LEU A 185 -21.85 -0.80 12.02
N ALA A 186 -21.98 0.38 12.60
CA ALA A 186 -23.29 0.97 12.87
C ALA A 186 -24.10 1.12 11.58
N VAL A 187 -23.49 1.62 10.52
CA VAL A 187 -24.13 1.76 9.20
C VAL A 187 -24.49 0.40 8.60
N ILE A 188 -23.56 -0.56 8.61
CA ILE A 188 -23.77 -1.90 8.06
C ILE A 188 -24.87 -2.63 8.83
N LEU A 189 -24.89 -2.54 10.17
CA LEU A 189 -25.92 -3.18 11.02
C LEU A 189 -27.30 -2.63 10.74
N VAL A 190 -27.45 -1.32 10.57
CA VAL A 190 -28.74 -0.70 10.19
C VAL A 190 -29.23 -1.26 8.85
N GLY A 191 -28.35 -1.26 7.83
CA GLY A 191 -28.69 -1.83 6.51
C GLY A 191 -29.00 -3.31 6.56
N MET A 192 -28.20 -4.10 7.29
CA MET A 192 -28.43 -5.54 7.45
C MET A 192 -29.71 -5.84 8.21
N ARG A 193 -30.05 -5.06 9.24
CA ARG A 193 -31.31 -5.22 9.98
C ARG A 193 -32.50 -4.95 9.07
N ALA A 194 -32.48 -3.87 8.29
CA ALA A 194 -33.50 -3.53 7.33
C ALA A 194 -33.67 -4.64 6.28
N TRP A 195 -32.58 -5.14 5.70
CA TRP A 195 -32.61 -6.20 4.71
C TRP A 195 -33.12 -7.54 5.28
N ARG A 196 -32.65 -7.94 6.48
CA ARG A 196 -33.09 -9.16 7.17
C ARG A 196 -34.61 -9.17 7.50
N ALA A 197 -35.23 -8.00 7.63
CA ALA A 197 -36.67 -7.87 7.84
C ALA A 197 -37.47 -8.13 6.57
N THR A 198 -36.85 -8.24 5.41
CA THR A 198 -37.53 -8.50 4.12
C THR A 198 -37.57 -9.99 3.78
N ALA A 199 -38.61 -10.41 3.05
CA ALA A 199 -38.68 -11.77 2.48
C ALA A 199 -37.53 -12.06 1.47
N GLY A 200 -36.91 -11.01 0.93
CA GLY A 200 -35.76 -11.10 0.02
C GLY A 200 -34.51 -11.66 0.69
N PHE A 201 -34.31 -11.45 1.99
CA PHE A 201 -33.12 -11.93 2.69
C PHE A 201 -32.97 -13.45 2.59
N ALA A 202 -34.00 -14.21 3.00
CA ALA A 202 -33.95 -15.68 2.94
C ALA A 202 -33.70 -16.22 1.53
N ARG A 203 -34.18 -15.50 0.50
CA ARG A 203 -34.01 -15.87 -0.92
C ARG A 203 -32.61 -15.61 -1.45
N HIS A 204 -31.96 -14.52 -1.00
CA HIS A 204 -30.71 -14.02 -1.60
C HIS A 204 -29.51 -14.12 -0.67
N ALA A 205 -29.65 -14.55 0.59
CA ALA A 205 -28.56 -14.65 1.55
C ALA A 205 -27.42 -15.56 1.06
N ALA A 206 -27.73 -16.71 0.45
CA ALA A 206 -26.73 -17.60 -0.12
C ALA A 206 -25.98 -16.92 -1.27
N ALA A 207 -26.69 -16.34 -2.24
CA ALA A 207 -26.10 -15.63 -3.37
C ALA A 207 -25.23 -14.43 -2.93
N ALA A 208 -25.60 -13.73 -1.87
CA ALA A 208 -24.81 -12.65 -1.31
C ALA A 208 -23.48 -13.16 -0.70
N ASN A 209 -23.49 -14.30 -0.01
CA ASN A 209 -22.26 -14.90 0.53
C ASN A 209 -21.40 -15.55 -0.57
N GLU A 210 -21.99 -16.09 -1.63
CA GLU A 210 -21.27 -16.51 -2.83
C GLU A 210 -20.59 -15.32 -3.49
N ALA A 211 -21.28 -14.19 -3.66
CA ALA A 211 -20.72 -12.96 -4.19
C ALA A 211 -19.59 -12.42 -3.31
N LEU A 212 -19.74 -12.49 -1.99
CA LEU A 212 -18.70 -12.11 -1.03
C LEU A 212 -17.44 -12.99 -1.20
N ALA A 213 -17.61 -14.30 -1.33
CA ALA A 213 -16.51 -15.23 -1.55
C ALA A 213 -15.81 -14.98 -2.90
N ILE A 214 -16.58 -14.71 -3.96
CA ILE A 214 -16.02 -14.35 -5.29
C ILE A 214 -15.27 -13.04 -5.23
N ALA A 215 -15.77 -12.02 -4.55
CA ALA A 215 -15.07 -10.74 -4.37
C ALA A 215 -13.73 -10.95 -3.63
N GLY A 216 -13.74 -11.72 -2.53
CA GLY A 216 -12.53 -12.08 -1.81
C GLY A 216 -11.52 -12.85 -2.68
N LEU A 217 -12.00 -13.78 -3.52
CA LEU A 217 -11.15 -14.51 -4.46
C LEU A 217 -10.53 -13.58 -5.51
N GLY A 218 -11.29 -12.62 -6.03
CA GLY A 218 -10.81 -11.59 -6.95
C GLY A 218 -9.71 -10.73 -6.30
N LEU A 219 -9.92 -10.29 -5.05
CA LEU A 219 -8.90 -9.56 -4.29
C LEU A 219 -7.64 -10.41 -4.12
N THR A 220 -7.78 -11.66 -3.70
CA THR A 220 -6.65 -12.59 -3.55
C THR A 220 -5.89 -12.76 -4.86
N ALA A 221 -6.60 -13.03 -5.97
CA ALA A 221 -5.98 -13.22 -7.28
C ALA A 221 -5.22 -11.97 -7.75
N TYR A 222 -5.77 -10.78 -7.52
CA TYR A 222 -5.12 -9.51 -7.82
C TYR A 222 -3.80 -9.37 -7.05
N GLN A 223 -3.82 -9.63 -5.74
CA GLN A 223 -2.63 -9.53 -4.90
C GLN A 223 -1.59 -10.62 -5.20
N VAL A 224 -2.03 -11.85 -5.48
CA VAL A 224 -1.12 -12.92 -5.93
C VAL A 224 -0.46 -12.55 -7.27
N ASN A 225 -1.20 -11.97 -8.20
CA ASN A 225 -0.62 -11.47 -9.44
C ASN A 225 0.43 -10.39 -9.15
N GLY A 226 0.13 -9.42 -8.27
CA GLY A 226 1.10 -8.41 -7.82
C GLY A 226 2.36 -9.05 -7.21
N TYR A 227 2.19 -10.06 -6.34
CA TYR A 227 3.30 -10.80 -5.75
C TYR A 227 4.20 -11.48 -6.79
N LEU A 228 3.62 -12.04 -7.85
CA LEU A 228 4.35 -12.76 -8.89
C LEU A 228 4.99 -11.83 -9.94
N THR A 229 4.44 -10.63 -10.13
CA THR A 229 4.87 -9.69 -11.18
C THR A 229 5.64 -8.49 -10.65
N ALA A 230 5.51 -8.17 -9.36
CA ALA A 230 6.30 -7.11 -8.75
C ALA A 230 7.79 -7.50 -8.74
N PRO A 231 8.70 -6.55 -9.00
CA PRO A 231 10.12 -6.81 -8.79
C PRO A 231 10.36 -7.24 -7.33
N PRO A 232 11.38 -8.07 -7.07
CA PRO A 232 11.68 -8.49 -5.70
C PRO A 232 11.76 -7.28 -4.79
N VAL A 233 10.97 -7.26 -3.72
CA VAL A 233 11.09 -6.22 -2.68
C VAL A 233 12.49 -6.35 -2.12
N ALA A 234 13.33 -5.35 -2.34
CA ALA A 234 14.65 -5.31 -1.74
C ALA A 234 14.47 -5.42 -0.22
N ALA A 235 15.11 -6.41 0.38
CA ALA A 235 15.06 -6.58 1.83
C ALA A 235 15.52 -5.27 2.48
N PRO A 236 14.80 -4.75 3.50
CA PRO A 236 15.24 -3.54 4.18
C PRO A 236 16.66 -3.76 4.71
N ALA A 237 17.56 -2.83 4.43
CA ALA A 237 18.98 -2.89 4.77
C ALA A 237 19.28 -2.96 6.28
N VAL A 238 18.26 -3.06 7.13
CA VAL A 238 18.38 -3.12 8.60
C VAL A 238 18.85 -4.49 9.12
N ALA A 239 18.71 -5.57 8.34
CA ALA A 239 19.13 -6.91 8.80
C ALA A 239 20.63 -7.22 8.54
N ALA A 240 21.34 -6.40 7.79
CA ALA A 240 22.77 -6.62 7.47
C ALA A 240 23.74 -6.02 8.50
N ALA A 241 23.28 -5.21 9.44
CA ALA A 241 24.13 -4.56 10.44
C ALA A 241 24.49 -5.45 11.66
N ALA A 242 23.95 -6.65 11.77
CA ALA A 242 24.16 -7.52 12.93
C ALA A 242 25.09 -8.73 12.68
N ALA A 243 25.64 -8.91 11.49
CA ALA A 243 26.53 -10.03 11.20
C ALA A 243 27.70 -9.58 10.32
N GLY A 244 28.74 -9.06 10.92
CA GLY A 244 29.99 -8.83 10.20
C GLY A 244 30.88 -7.75 10.80
N GLU A 245 31.41 -8.02 11.98
CA GLU A 245 32.59 -7.31 12.48
C GLU A 245 33.81 -7.80 11.71
N ALA A 246 34.15 -7.11 10.63
CA ALA A 246 35.47 -7.20 9.99
C ALA A 246 35.86 -5.81 9.56
N ALA A 247 37.00 -5.37 10.11
CA ALA A 247 37.58 -4.04 9.97
C ALA A 247 37.70 -3.58 8.52
N GLU A 248 37.09 -2.44 8.20
CA GLU A 248 37.44 -1.64 7.03
C GLU A 248 37.63 -0.17 7.44
N ALA A 249 38.57 0.47 6.78
CA ALA A 249 39.12 1.80 7.09
C ALA A 249 38.00 2.89 7.13
N PRO A 250 38.20 4.00 7.87
CA PRO A 250 37.20 5.04 8.02
C PRO A 250 36.92 5.71 6.68
N ILE A 251 35.71 5.42 6.13
CA ILE A 251 35.16 6.19 5.02
C ILE A 251 34.81 7.57 5.58
N ALA A 252 35.32 8.61 4.92
CA ALA A 252 35.00 9.99 5.28
C ALA A 252 33.47 10.17 5.35
N VAL A 253 32.97 10.48 6.54
CA VAL A 253 31.54 10.77 6.78
C VAL A 253 31.26 12.08 6.03
N GLU A 254 30.53 12.01 4.92
CA GLU A 254 29.95 13.19 4.29
C GLU A 254 29.00 13.84 5.30
N ASP A 255 29.04 15.16 5.42
CA ASP A 255 28.24 15.93 6.38
C ASP A 255 26.75 15.62 6.20
N PRO A 256 26.06 15.10 7.23
CA PRO A 256 24.60 14.84 7.17
C PRO A 256 23.78 16.07 6.80
N ALA A 257 24.30 17.26 7.01
CA ALA A 257 23.67 18.54 6.67
C ALA A 257 23.56 18.80 5.15
N GLU A 258 24.23 18.01 4.30
CA GLU A 258 24.20 18.19 2.84
C GLU A 258 22.95 17.57 2.19
N PHE A 259 22.41 16.49 2.77
CA PHE A 259 21.22 15.78 2.28
C PHE A 259 19.96 16.33 2.97
N ILE A 260 19.38 17.35 2.37
CA ILE A 260 18.18 18.02 2.89
C ILE A 260 17.05 17.96 1.86
N PHE A 261 15.83 18.19 2.34
CA PHE A 261 14.68 18.32 1.43
C PHE A 261 14.85 19.56 0.55
N ARG A 262 14.81 19.36 -0.77
CA ARG A 262 14.97 20.38 -1.79
C ARG A 262 13.81 20.37 -2.77
N THR A 263 13.58 21.51 -3.40
CA THR A 263 12.71 21.65 -4.57
C THR A 263 13.51 22.42 -5.60
N GLU A 264 13.93 21.75 -6.65
CA GLU A 264 14.78 22.33 -7.68
C GLU A 264 14.25 21.98 -9.08
N ALA A 265 14.55 22.85 -10.03
CA ALA A 265 14.22 22.62 -11.42
C ALA A 265 15.48 22.79 -12.28
N VAL A 266 15.71 21.84 -13.17
CA VAL A 266 16.81 21.85 -14.13
C VAL A 266 16.21 21.85 -15.53
N SER A 267 16.71 22.76 -16.40
CA SER A 267 16.33 22.79 -17.81
C SER A 267 17.57 22.68 -18.68
N LEU A 268 17.44 21.95 -19.77
CA LEU A 268 18.52 21.78 -20.76
C LEU A 268 17.91 21.70 -22.17
N THR A 269 18.66 22.18 -23.14
CA THR A 269 18.29 22.09 -24.57
C THR A 269 19.24 21.14 -25.27
N LEU A 270 18.68 20.17 -25.97
CA LEU A 270 19.39 19.15 -26.74
C LEU A 270 19.34 19.50 -28.23
N ALA A 271 20.48 19.70 -28.86
CA ALA A 271 20.57 19.80 -30.30
C ALA A 271 20.14 18.46 -30.97
N PRO A 272 19.84 18.45 -32.29
CA PRO A 272 19.59 17.21 -33.01
C PRO A 272 20.69 16.18 -32.78
N ASN A 273 20.31 14.94 -32.41
CA ASN A 273 21.21 13.85 -32.04
C ASN A 273 22.10 14.10 -30.79
N GLU A 274 21.84 15.13 -30.01
CA GLU A 274 22.50 15.33 -28.72
C GLU A 274 21.83 14.51 -27.61
N GLY A 275 22.62 14.05 -26.64
CA GLY A 275 22.16 13.45 -25.39
C GLY A 275 22.76 14.19 -24.22
N ALA A 276 22.04 14.24 -23.11
CA ALA A 276 22.54 14.78 -21.84
C ALA A 276 21.86 14.09 -20.65
N GLU A 277 22.50 14.21 -19.51
CA GLU A 277 22.03 13.65 -18.25
C GLU A 277 21.77 14.72 -17.22
N VAL A 278 20.78 14.43 -16.35
CA VAL A 278 20.56 15.15 -15.11
C VAL A 278 20.52 14.11 -13.99
N LYS A 279 21.37 14.29 -12.99
CA LYS A 279 21.53 13.35 -11.88
C LYS A 279 21.32 14.05 -10.54
N ALA A 280 20.61 13.39 -9.64
CA ALA A 280 20.50 13.73 -8.23
C ALA A 280 21.45 12.84 -7.42
N VAL A 281 22.18 13.43 -6.48
CA VAL A 281 23.01 12.68 -5.51
C VAL A 281 22.13 12.33 -4.32
N MET A 282 21.90 11.04 -4.08
CA MET A 282 20.99 10.52 -3.07
C MET A 282 21.64 9.39 -2.27
N ARG A 283 21.18 9.20 -1.04
CA ARG A 283 21.50 8.04 -0.21
C ARG A 283 20.45 6.96 -0.38
N ALA A 284 20.79 5.74 -0.07
CA ALA A 284 19.83 4.65 0.02
C ALA A 284 18.65 5.03 0.92
N GLY A 285 17.42 4.90 0.40
CA GLY A 285 16.20 5.26 1.10
C GLY A 285 15.74 6.72 0.94
N ASP A 286 16.59 7.63 0.41
CA ASP A 286 16.16 8.99 0.09
C ASP A 286 15.08 8.97 -1.00
N GLN A 287 14.08 9.86 -0.88
CA GLN A 287 12.92 9.91 -1.77
C GLN A 287 12.92 11.18 -2.61
N MET A 288 12.47 11.06 -3.85
CA MET A 288 12.32 12.15 -4.80
C MET A 288 11.03 12.00 -5.62
N LEU A 289 10.20 13.01 -5.59
CA LEU A 289 9.13 13.20 -6.56
C LEU A 289 9.68 13.95 -7.76
N TYR A 290 9.34 13.53 -8.95
CA TYR A 290 9.79 14.17 -10.16
C TYR A 290 8.69 14.34 -11.19
N ALA A 291 8.81 15.38 -11.98
CA ALA A 291 8.08 15.55 -13.22
C ALA A 291 9.02 16.16 -14.26
N TRP A 292 9.12 15.54 -15.42
CA TRP A 292 9.86 16.16 -16.51
C TRP A 292 8.98 16.29 -17.76
N LYS A 293 9.26 17.33 -18.54
CA LYS A 293 8.56 17.63 -19.79
C LYS A 293 9.54 18.11 -20.85
N ALA A 294 9.34 17.64 -22.08
CA ALA A 294 10.07 18.07 -23.27
C ALA A 294 9.13 18.67 -24.32
N ASP A 295 9.69 19.50 -25.21
CA ASP A 295 8.94 20.13 -26.31
C ASP A 295 8.51 19.14 -27.39
N ALA A 296 9.19 17.98 -27.47
CA ALA A 296 8.89 16.90 -28.38
C ALA A 296 9.28 15.56 -27.72
N ASP A 297 8.90 14.44 -28.35
CA ASP A 297 9.28 13.10 -27.90
C ASP A 297 10.82 12.95 -27.90
N VAL A 298 11.36 12.53 -26.76
CA VAL A 298 12.77 12.21 -26.57
C VAL A 298 12.91 10.77 -26.10
N HIS A 299 13.97 10.10 -26.54
CA HIS A 299 14.34 8.84 -25.94
C HIS A 299 14.94 9.13 -24.55
N PHE A 300 14.48 8.40 -23.54
CA PHE A 300 14.95 8.58 -22.17
C PHE A 300 15.32 7.25 -21.53
N GLU A 301 16.25 7.32 -20.57
CA GLU A 301 16.57 6.25 -19.64
C GLU A 301 16.73 6.83 -18.23
N PHE A 302 15.91 6.35 -17.31
CA PHE A 302 16.05 6.64 -15.88
C PHE A 302 16.90 5.55 -15.24
N HIS A 303 18.04 5.93 -14.66
CA HIS A 303 19.00 4.97 -14.12
C HIS A 303 19.77 5.55 -12.91
N GLY A 304 20.46 4.66 -12.19
CA GLY A 304 21.30 5.04 -11.05
C GLY A 304 22.67 4.35 -11.09
N GLU A 305 23.68 5.06 -10.60
CA GLU A 305 25.08 4.62 -10.50
C GLU A 305 25.46 4.57 -9.02
N PRO A 306 25.87 3.39 -8.48
CA PRO A 306 26.31 3.29 -7.10
C PRO A 306 27.58 4.13 -6.84
N LYS A 307 27.67 4.73 -5.67
CA LYS A 307 28.84 5.51 -5.25
C LYS A 307 30.12 4.66 -5.30
N GLY A 308 31.12 5.16 -6.00
CA GLY A 308 32.42 4.48 -6.14
C GLY A 308 32.45 3.30 -7.13
N ALA A 309 31.35 3.00 -7.82
CA ALA A 309 31.35 2.01 -8.89
C ALA A 309 32.10 2.49 -10.12
N ALA A 310 32.55 1.56 -10.98
CA ALA A 310 33.10 1.89 -12.29
C ALA A 310 32.03 2.54 -13.18
N SER A 311 32.40 3.38 -14.11
CA SER A 311 31.47 4.17 -14.95
C SER A 311 30.57 3.38 -15.88
N ASP A 312 30.79 2.08 -16.02
CA ASP A 312 29.98 1.13 -16.79
C ASP A 312 29.00 0.33 -15.91
N VAL A 313 29.02 0.56 -14.60
CA VAL A 313 28.15 -0.13 -13.63
C VAL A 313 27.00 0.78 -13.23
N TYR A 314 25.83 0.53 -13.79
CA TYR A 314 24.61 1.25 -13.46
C TYR A 314 23.40 0.32 -13.40
N THR A 315 22.31 0.78 -12.78
CA THR A 315 21.02 0.08 -12.74
C THR A 315 20.00 0.90 -13.51
N SER A 316 19.43 0.35 -14.57
CA SER A 316 18.34 0.96 -15.32
C SER A 316 17.01 0.71 -14.60
N TYR A 317 16.22 1.75 -14.37
CA TYR A 317 14.91 1.69 -13.72
C TYR A 317 13.79 1.73 -14.75
N GLU A 318 13.92 2.62 -15.73
CA GLU A 318 12.93 2.82 -16.77
C GLU A 318 13.60 3.36 -18.04
N GLN A 319 13.10 2.95 -19.21
CA GLN A 319 13.53 3.49 -20.50
C GLN A 319 12.35 3.57 -21.47
N GLY A 320 12.39 4.54 -22.37
CA GLY A 320 11.31 4.71 -23.33
C GLY A 320 11.49 5.88 -24.28
N THR A 321 10.41 6.26 -24.93
CA THR A 321 10.29 7.48 -25.74
C THR A 321 9.00 8.18 -25.34
N ALA A 322 9.11 9.41 -24.86
CA ALA A 322 7.99 10.22 -24.40
C ALA A 322 8.33 11.70 -24.45
N ALA A 323 7.31 12.56 -24.33
CA ALA A 323 7.46 14.01 -24.16
C ALA A 323 7.32 14.46 -22.70
N ALA A 324 6.93 13.57 -21.80
CA ALA A 324 6.82 13.84 -20.37
C ALA A 324 6.76 12.52 -19.59
N ALA A 325 7.22 12.56 -18.33
CA ALA A 325 6.90 11.56 -17.32
C ALA A 325 6.92 12.20 -15.93
N GLU A 326 6.18 11.60 -15.02
CA GLU A 326 6.15 12.00 -13.61
C GLU A 326 6.11 10.74 -12.75
N GLY A 327 6.64 10.83 -11.55
CA GLY A 327 6.67 9.70 -10.65
C GLY A 327 7.31 9.99 -9.31
N GLU A 328 7.41 8.94 -8.53
CA GLU A 328 8.09 8.89 -7.25
C GLU A 328 9.24 7.90 -7.35
N PHE A 329 10.36 8.25 -6.77
CA PHE A 329 11.56 7.42 -6.76
C PHE A 329 12.15 7.34 -5.35
N VAL A 330 12.48 6.13 -4.94
CA VAL A 330 13.26 5.86 -3.72
C VAL A 330 14.61 5.31 -4.16
N ALA A 331 15.68 5.96 -3.75
CA ALA A 331 17.03 5.55 -4.10
C ALA A 331 17.36 4.17 -3.49
N PRO A 332 17.66 3.14 -4.30
CA PRO A 332 17.95 1.80 -3.79
C PRO A 332 19.36 1.66 -3.20
N PHE A 333 20.24 2.62 -3.44
CA PHE A 333 21.62 2.65 -2.96
C PHE A 333 22.16 4.10 -2.92
N ASP A 334 23.23 4.30 -2.19
CA ASP A 334 23.98 5.57 -2.20
C ASP A 334 24.63 5.78 -3.56
N GLY A 335 24.35 6.92 -4.19
CA GLY A 335 24.87 7.17 -5.53
C GLY A 335 24.24 8.34 -6.26
N THR A 336 24.33 8.31 -7.58
CA THR A 336 23.66 9.26 -8.45
C THR A 336 22.50 8.60 -9.15
N HIS A 337 21.35 9.27 -9.18
CA HIS A 337 20.11 8.76 -9.78
C HIS A 337 19.52 9.84 -10.67
N GLY A 338 19.09 9.50 -11.89
CA GLY A 338 18.55 10.50 -12.80
C GLY A 338 18.34 10.00 -14.21
N TRP A 339 18.17 10.93 -15.09
CA TRP A 339 17.75 10.68 -16.45
C TRP A 339 18.85 11.01 -17.43
N TYR A 340 19.01 10.14 -18.45
CA TYR A 340 19.61 10.43 -19.73
C TYR A 340 18.50 10.69 -20.74
N TRP A 341 18.57 11.79 -21.49
CA TRP A 341 17.70 12.05 -22.64
C TRP A 341 18.51 12.14 -23.93
N LYS A 342 17.94 11.62 -25.01
CA LYS A 342 18.50 11.69 -26.35
C LYS A 342 17.47 12.30 -27.29
N ASN A 343 17.80 13.43 -27.90
CA ASN A 343 17.02 14.03 -28.97
C ASN A 343 17.26 13.29 -30.27
N ARG A 344 16.27 12.57 -30.77
CA ARG A 344 16.31 11.88 -32.06
C ARG A 344 15.58 12.64 -33.16
N THR A 345 15.11 13.86 -32.89
CA THR A 345 14.44 14.74 -33.86
C THR A 345 15.43 15.59 -34.66
N SER A 346 14.98 16.26 -35.69
CA SER A 346 15.79 17.16 -36.52
C SER A 346 15.85 18.60 -36.02
N ALA A 347 15.15 18.93 -34.90
CA ALA A 347 15.10 20.25 -34.28
C ALA A 347 15.63 20.20 -32.85
N PRO A 348 16.13 21.30 -32.27
CA PRO A 348 16.45 21.35 -30.85
C PRO A 348 15.22 21.06 -29.98
N VAL A 349 15.42 20.33 -28.89
CA VAL A 349 14.36 19.99 -27.92
C VAL A 349 14.80 20.44 -26.53
N THR A 350 13.93 21.17 -25.84
CA THR A 350 14.16 21.58 -24.46
C THR A 350 13.48 20.59 -23.52
N VAL A 351 14.25 20.07 -22.56
CA VAL A 351 13.75 19.23 -21.48
C VAL A 351 13.86 20.00 -20.17
N ARG A 352 12.78 20.02 -19.40
CA ARG A 352 12.75 20.54 -18.04
C ARG A 352 12.36 19.43 -17.07
N VAL A 353 13.14 19.26 -16.01
CA VAL A 353 12.83 18.40 -14.89
C VAL A 353 12.65 19.22 -13.64
N ASP A 354 11.54 19.01 -12.95
CA ASP A 354 11.22 19.54 -11.63
C ASP A 354 11.35 18.37 -10.65
N ALA A 355 12.23 18.50 -9.65
CA ALA A 355 12.50 17.49 -8.64
C ALA A 355 12.25 18.04 -7.25
N ARG A 356 11.59 17.24 -6.41
CA ARG A 356 11.28 17.57 -5.04
C ARG A 356 11.53 16.36 -4.15
N GLY A 357 12.43 16.47 -3.17
CA GLY A 357 12.78 15.34 -2.30
C GLY A 357 14.05 15.56 -1.50
N VAL A 358 14.57 14.48 -0.93
CA VAL A 358 15.83 14.50 -0.16
C VAL A 358 16.98 14.13 -1.08
N TYR A 359 17.88 15.07 -1.32
CA TYR A 359 19.11 14.86 -2.09
C TYR A 359 20.14 15.97 -1.78
N ALA A 360 21.42 15.68 -2.02
CA ALA A 360 22.48 16.66 -1.81
C ALA A 360 22.48 17.74 -2.90
N LYS A 361 22.32 17.33 -4.15
CA LYS A 361 22.22 18.22 -5.32
C LYS A 361 21.56 17.50 -6.49
N ILE A 362 20.98 18.27 -7.41
CA ILE A 362 20.57 17.81 -8.74
C ILE A 362 21.21 18.73 -9.80
N SER A 363 21.85 18.17 -10.81
CA SER A 363 22.55 18.95 -11.82
C SER A 363 22.69 18.19 -13.15
N LYS A 364 22.89 18.94 -14.22
CA LYS A 364 23.38 18.38 -15.49
C LYS A 364 24.77 17.80 -15.27
N VAL A 365 25.02 16.62 -15.81
CA VAL A 365 26.31 15.91 -15.83
C VAL A 365 26.93 16.02 -17.21
#